data_1c17aa8049439a279b099916f15b2df0
#
_entry.id   1c17aa8049439a279b099916f15b2df0
#
_cell.length_a   1.000
_cell.length_b   1.000
_cell.length_c   1.000
_cell.angle_alpha   90.00
_cell.angle_beta   90.00
_cell.angle_gamma   90.00
#
_symmetry.space_group_name_H-M   'P 1'
#
loop_
_entity.id
_entity.type
_entity.pdbx_description
1 polymer ?
#
loop_
_entity_poly.entity_id
_entity_poly.type
_entity_poly.pdbx_seq_one_letter_code
_entity_poly.pdbx_strand_id
1 'polypeptide(L)'
;MKSILWVVCLLVLVHPAIDLRAQVNPYKDGTPGVSGYRSEVLAEVMIQEDKFLRLAEAVPADKYTWRPAPDVRSFAEVFLHVSAANYNIYKLVGTPPPASVDVKGLEKSTTDKTKVIATLKDSFAHARKAITAMPDADLDKSLDWFGGKNTERGVLLFVVRHAAEHLGQSIAYARFIGVVPPWTEDAQKQQKAKPEAAPKAKQQ
;
A
#
# COMPACT_ATOMS: atom_id res chain seq x y z
N MET A 1 33.34 54.79 26.08
CA MET A 1 32.46 53.68 26.52
C MET A 1 31.84 53.09 25.27
N LYS A 2 32.30 51.91 24.83
CA LYS A 2 31.80 51.20 23.63
C LYS A 2 30.89 50.07 24.10
N SER A 3 29.59 50.19 23.85
CA SER A 3 28.60 49.15 24.16
C SER A 3 28.61 48.08 23.10
N ILE A 4 28.96 46.85 23.48
CA ILE A 4 28.94 45.67 22.64
C ILE A 4 27.52 45.06 22.75
N LEU A 5 26.75 45.12 21.65
CA LEU A 5 25.43 44.47 21.53
C LEU A 5 25.67 42.99 21.18
N TRP A 6 25.33 42.09 22.10
CA TRP A 6 25.30 40.64 21.82
C TRP A 6 24.00 40.30 21.13
N VAL A 7 24.04 39.94 19.82
CA VAL A 7 22.93 39.36 19.10
C VAL A 7 22.90 37.86 19.38
N VAL A 8 21.96 37.43 20.21
CA VAL A 8 21.70 36.01 20.44
C VAL A 8 20.87 35.51 19.26
N CYS A 9 21.51 34.83 18.30
CA CYS A 9 20.81 34.05 17.28
C CYS A 9 20.16 32.81 17.93
N LEU A 10 18.85 32.85 18.13
CA LEU A 10 18.06 31.68 18.48
C LEU A 10 17.96 30.76 17.24
N LEU A 11 18.80 29.75 17.18
CA LEU A 11 18.65 28.64 16.23
C LEU A 11 17.42 27.82 16.64
N VAL A 12 16.29 28.10 16.00
CA VAL A 12 15.11 27.24 16.07
C VAL A 12 15.45 25.97 15.29
N LEU A 13 15.85 24.92 16.00
CA LEU A 13 15.94 23.57 15.47
C LEU A 13 14.51 23.10 15.13
N VAL A 14 14.11 23.30 13.88
CA VAL A 14 12.92 22.65 13.33
C VAL A 14 13.26 21.17 13.23
N HIS A 15 12.92 20.42 14.27
CA HIS A 15 12.89 18.96 14.16
C HIS A 15 11.78 18.60 13.17
N PRO A 16 12.07 17.84 12.11
CA PRO A 16 10.97 17.27 11.31
C PRO A 16 10.12 16.44 12.27
N ALA A 17 8.87 16.82 12.42
CA ALA A 17 7.90 15.98 13.11
C ALA A 17 7.95 14.61 12.43
N ILE A 18 8.46 13.61 13.14
CA ILE A 18 8.36 12.22 12.72
C ILE A 18 6.87 11.94 12.79
N ASP A 19 6.22 11.99 11.62
CA ASP A 19 4.84 11.54 11.46
C ASP A 19 4.85 10.03 11.73
N LEU A 20 4.72 9.65 13.00
CA LEU A 20 4.40 8.30 13.42
C LEU A 20 2.96 8.06 12.96
N ARG A 21 2.77 7.82 11.66
CA ARG A 21 1.52 7.25 11.17
C ARG A 21 1.39 5.92 11.90
N ALA A 22 0.53 5.92 12.92
CA ALA A 22 0.15 4.71 13.60
C ALA A 22 -0.22 3.70 12.52
N GLN A 23 0.38 2.52 12.56
CA GLN A 23 0.12 1.46 11.61
C GLN A 23 -1.39 1.24 11.61
N VAL A 24 -2.04 1.53 10.47
CA VAL A 24 -3.49 1.42 10.33
C VAL A 24 -3.86 -0.02 10.69
N ASN A 25 -4.68 -0.17 11.73
CA ASN A 25 -5.26 -1.46 12.07
C ASN A 25 -6.76 -1.44 11.71
N PRO A 26 -7.10 -1.74 10.45
CA PRO A 26 -8.48 -1.66 9.97
C PRO A 26 -9.43 -2.67 10.63
N TYR A 27 -8.88 -3.69 11.29
CA TYR A 27 -9.69 -4.66 12.05
C TYR A 27 -10.18 -4.12 13.40
N LYS A 28 -9.55 -3.07 13.93
CA LYS A 28 -9.86 -2.55 15.27
C LYS A 28 -11.14 -1.73 15.30
N ASP A 29 -11.33 -0.87 14.29
CA ASP A 29 -12.39 0.14 14.31
C ASP A 29 -13.47 -0.11 13.23
N GLY A 30 -13.23 -1.05 12.30
CA GLY A 30 -14.13 -1.35 11.18
C GLY A 30 -14.35 -0.14 10.26
N THR A 31 -15.21 -0.30 9.26
CA THR A 31 -15.69 0.80 8.41
C THR A 31 -17.20 0.94 8.60
N PRO A 32 -17.70 2.10 9.04
CA PRO A 32 -19.14 2.30 9.22
C PRO A 32 -19.93 1.93 7.96
N GLY A 33 -21.00 1.15 8.12
CA GLY A 33 -21.87 0.70 7.02
C GLY A 33 -21.29 -0.43 6.14
N VAL A 34 -20.14 -0.99 6.50
CA VAL A 34 -19.56 -2.16 5.84
C VAL A 34 -19.44 -3.29 6.86
N SER A 35 -20.02 -4.46 6.58
CA SER A 35 -20.06 -5.59 7.48
C SER A 35 -19.72 -6.91 6.78
N GLY A 36 -19.56 -7.97 7.57
CA GLY A 36 -19.31 -9.33 7.07
C GLY A 36 -18.10 -9.41 6.15
N TYR A 37 -18.23 -10.20 5.09
CA TYR A 37 -17.14 -10.47 4.14
C TYR A 37 -16.54 -9.21 3.49
N ARG A 38 -17.37 -8.20 3.18
CA ARG A 38 -16.86 -6.94 2.59
C ARG A 38 -15.97 -6.17 3.57
N SER A 39 -16.30 -6.20 4.87
CA SER A 39 -15.47 -5.56 5.90
C SER A 39 -14.10 -6.24 6.00
N GLU A 40 -14.06 -7.57 5.95
CA GLU A 40 -12.82 -8.35 5.97
C GLU A 40 -11.95 -8.03 4.74
N VAL A 41 -12.54 -8.05 3.54
CA VAL A 41 -11.84 -7.71 2.28
C VAL A 41 -11.35 -6.27 2.31
N LEU A 42 -12.17 -5.33 2.79
CA LEU A 42 -11.78 -3.92 2.88
C LEU A 42 -10.57 -3.73 3.81
N ALA A 43 -10.55 -4.44 4.94
CA ALA A 43 -9.42 -4.41 5.86
C ALA A 43 -8.14 -4.92 5.19
N GLU A 44 -8.19 -6.03 4.46
CA GLU A 44 -7.05 -6.57 3.71
C GLU A 44 -6.58 -5.60 2.62
N VAL A 45 -7.50 -4.99 1.87
CA VAL A 45 -7.15 -4.00 0.84
C VAL A 45 -6.47 -2.77 1.46
N MET A 46 -6.93 -2.30 2.62
CA MET A 46 -6.30 -1.17 3.32
C MET A 46 -4.89 -1.52 3.82
N ILE A 47 -4.67 -2.75 4.29
CA ILE A 47 -3.33 -3.23 4.68
C ILE A 47 -2.40 -3.30 3.47
N GLN A 48 -2.89 -3.81 2.32
CA GLN A 48 -2.12 -3.86 1.10
C GLN A 48 -1.76 -2.44 0.61
N GLU A 49 -2.74 -1.52 0.62
CA GLU A 49 -2.54 -0.11 0.27
C GLU A 49 -1.44 0.53 1.11
N ASP A 50 -1.52 0.44 2.44
CA ASP A 50 -0.50 1.01 3.35
C ASP A 50 0.89 0.48 3.00
N LYS A 51 1.02 -0.84 2.85
CA LYS A 51 2.30 -1.46 2.53
C LYS A 51 2.83 -1.05 1.16
N PHE A 52 1.98 -1.02 0.12
CA PHE A 52 2.38 -0.61 -1.21
C PHE A 52 2.84 0.85 -1.23
N LEU A 53 2.07 1.76 -0.63
CA LEU A 53 2.41 3.18 -0.62
C LEU A 53 3.70 3.43 0.16
N ARG A 54 3.85 2.84 1.34
CA ARG A 54 5.07 2.97 2.15
C ARG A 54 6.30 2.37 1.45
N LEU A 55 6.15 1.24 0.76
CA LEU A 55 7.23 0.63 0.00
C LEU A 55 7.60 1.49 -1.21
N ALA A 56 6.62 1.99 -1.96
CA ALA A 56 6.84 2.89 -3.08
C ALA A 56 7.57 4.18 -2.63
N GLU A 57 7.18 4.74 -1.49
CA GLU A 57 7.89 5.89 -0.89
C GLU A 57 9.36 5.56 -0.53
N ALA A 58 9.63 4.37 0.01
CA ALA A 58 10.96 3.94 0.42
C ALA A 58 11.90 3.64 -0.76
N VAL A 59 11.38 3.22 -1.91
CA VAL A 59 12.18 2.94 -3.12
C VAL A 59 12.72 4.26 -3.69
N PRO A 60 14.07 4.41 -3.90
CA PRO A 60 14.65 5.60 -4.52
C PRO A 60 14.12 5.85 -5.94
N ALA A 61 13.98 7.11 -6.34
CA ALA A 61 13.41 7.48 -7.64
C ALA A 61 14.19 6.91 -8.84
N ASP A 62 15.52 6.85 -8.74
CA ASP A 62 16.40 6.27 -9.76
C ASP A 62 16.23 4.74 -9.90
N LYS A 63 15.56 4.08 -8.97
CA LYS A 63 15.29 2.63 -8.99
C LYS A 63 13.92 2.28 -9.57
N TYR A 64 13.09 3.23 -9.92
CA TYR A 64 11.77 2.94 -10.48
C TYR A 64 11.81 2.20 -11.82
N THR A 65 12.89 2.33 -12.58
CA THR A 65 13.14 1.58 -13.82
C THR A 65 13.89 0.27 -13.60
N TRP A 66 14.37 0.00 -12.38
CA TRP A 66 15.10 -1.22 -12.07
C TRP A 66 14.19 -2.46 -12.15
N ARG A 67 14.76 -3.52 -12.71
CA ARG A 67 14.13 -4.85 -12.85
C ARG A 67 15.18 -5.94 -12.66
N PRO A 68 14.81 -7.13 -12.15
CA PRO A 68 15.77 -8.20 -11.89
C PRO A 68 16.27 -8.90 -13.17
N ALA A 69 15.50 -8.82 -14.26
CA ALA A 69 15.85 -9.40 -15.57
C ALA A 69 15.14 -8.63 -16.70
N PRO A 70 15.60 -8.73 -17.96
CA PRO A 70 15.05 -7.94 -19.10
C PRO A 70 13.55 -8.08 -19.30
N ASP A 71 12.99 -9.28 -19.19
CA ASP A 71 11.58 -9.58 -19.46
C ASP A 71 10.68 -9.53 -18.21
N VAL A 72 11.21 -8.98 -17.12
CA VAL A 72 10.48 -8.84 -15.85
C VAL A 72 10.06 -7.38 -15.66
N ARG A 73 8.88 -7.14 -15.07
CA ARG A 73 8.41 -5.79 -14.75
C ARG A 73 9.39 -5.04 -13.87
N SER A 74 9.59 -3.75 -14.16
CA SER A 74 10.28 -2.83 -13.25
C SER A 74 9.43 -2.48 -12.04
N PHE A 75 9.98 -1.78 -11.02
CA PHE A 75 9.19 -1.28 -9.90
C PHE A 75 7.99 -0.44 -10.37
N ALA A 76 8.21 0.53 -11.25
CA ALA A 76 7.13 1.36 -11.77
C ALA A 76 6.05 0.51 -12.45
N GLU A 77 6.45 -0.44 -13.30
CA GLU A 77 5.52 -1.32 -14.00
C GLU A 77 4.75 -2.24 -13.03
N VAL A 78 5.35 -2.74 -11.94
CA VAL A 78 4.63 -3.54 -10.94
C VAL A 78 3.58 -2.70 -10.22
N PHE A 79 3.93 -1.49 -9.76
CA PHE A 79 3.00 -0.61 -9.06
C PHE A 79 1.85 -0.16 -9.96
N LEU A 80 2.15 0.19 -11.22
CA LEU A 80 1.13 0.58 -12.19
C LEU A 80 0.28 -0.60 -12.68
N HIS A 81 0.85 -1.82 -12.70
CA HIS A 81 0.10 -3.05 -12.97
C HIS A 81 -0.96 -3.30 -11.90
N VAL A 82 -0.60 -3.15 -10.62
CA VAL A 82 -1.57 -3.23 -9.51
C VAL A 82 -2.65 -2.16 -9.65
N SER A 83 -2.24 -0.94 -10.04
CA SER A 83 -3.20 0.14 -10.30
C SER A 83 -4.17 -0.18 -11.43
N ALA A 84 -3.66 -0.70 -12.55
CA ALA A 84 -4.48 -1.12 -13.69
C ALA A 84 -5.44 -2.27 -13.31
N ALA A 85 -4.96 -3.23 -12.52
CA ALA A 85 -5.78 -4.33 -12.02
C ALA A 85 -6.93 -3.82 -11.13
N ASN A 86 -6.65 -2.89 -10.21
CA ASN A 86 -7.69 -2.27 -9.38
C ASN A 86 -8.80 -1.63 -10.24
N TYR A 87 -8.47 -0.94 -11.32
CA TYR A 87 -9.47 -0.36 -12.20
C TYR A 87 -10.22 -1.40 -13.03
N ASN A 88 -9.51 -2.36 -13.64
CA ASN A 88 -10.11 -3.35 -14.53
C ASN A 88 -11.01 -4.35 -13.80
N ILE A 89 -10.59 -4.80 -12.63
CA ILE A 89 -11.29 -5.88 -11.92
C ILE A 89 -12.54 -5.35 -11.26
N TYR A 90 -12.49 -4.20 -10.58
CA TYR A 90 -13.69 -3.60 -9.99
C TYR A 90 -14.72 -3.11 -11.01
N LYS A 91 -14.33 -2.89 -12.27
CA LYS A 91 -15.27 -2.68 -13.37
C LYS A 91 -16.21 -3.85 -13.54
N LEU A 92 -15.74 -5.09 -13.32
CA LEU A 92 -16.54 -6.31 -13.47
C LEU A 92 -17.65 -6.44 -12.42
N VAL A 93 -17.51 -5.75 -11.30
CA VAL A 93 -18.47 -5.69 -10.20
C VAL A 93 -19.14 -4.32 -10.09
N GLY A 94 -19.35 -3.68 -11.23
CA GLY A 94 -20.17 -2.46 -11.34
C GLY A 94 -19.48 -1.13 -11.02
N THR A 95 -18.18 -1.12 -10.78
CA THR A 95 -17.43 0.14 -10.51
C THR A 95 -16.42 0.39 -11.63
N PRO A 96 -16.80 1.09 -12.72
CA PRO A 96 -15.90 1.40 -13.82
C PRO A 96 -14.83 2.41 -13.41
N PRO A 97 -13.65 2.39 -14.07
CA PRO A 97 -12.61 3.38 -13.84
C PRO A 97 -13.10 4.78 -14.22
N PRO A 98 -12.50 5.86 -13.66
CA PRO A 98 -12.74 7.21 -14.13
C PRO A 98 -12.44 7.34 -15.63
N ALA A 99 -13.22 8.12 -16.36
CA ALA A 99 -13.07 8.30 -17.82
C ALA A 99 -11.71 8.88 -18.24
N SER A 100 -11.02 9.57 -17.32
CA SER A 100 -9.68 10.13 -17.51
C SER A 100 -8.55 9.09 -17.44
N VAL A 101 -8.84 7.84 -17.04
CA VAL A 101 -7.81 6.79 -16.85
C VAL A 101 -7.75 5.88 -18.06
N ASP A 102 -6.66 5.93 -18.82
CA ASP A 102 -6.33 4.91 -19.82
C ASP A 102 -5.75 3.67 -19.15
N VAL A 103 -6.64 2.74 -18.77
CA VAL A 103 -6.24 1.53 -18.06
C VAL A 103 -5.35 0.61 -18.91
N LYS A 104 -5.51 0.60 -20.24
CA LYS A 104 -4.73 -0.27 -21.14
C LYS A 104 -3.26 0.17 -21.21
N GLY A 105 -3.02 1.48 -21.25
CA GLY A 105 -1.67 2.04 -21.29
C GLY A 105 -1.02 2.25 -19.92
N LEU A 106 -1.78 2.05 -18.82
CA LEU A 106 -1.39 2.49 -17.49
C LEU A 106 -0.07 1.87 -17.01
N GLU A 107 0.13 0.58 -17.22
CA GLU A 107 1.32 -0.14 -16.74
C GLU A 107 2.65 0.47 -17.25
N LYS A 108 2.64 1.09 -18.43
CA LYS A 108 3.81 1.70 -19.06
C LYS A 108 3.72 3.21 -19.19
N SER A 109 2.78 3.84 -18.50
CA SER A 109 2.47 5.27 -18.69
C SER A 109 3.57 6.20 -18.17
N THR A 110 4.31 5.80 -17.13
CA THR A 110 5.34 6.65 -16.52
C THR A 110 6.30 5.84 -15.65
N THR A 111 7.50 6.36 -15.45
CA THR A 111 8.47 5.88 -14.45
C THR A 111 8.76 6.94 -13.38
N ASP A 112 8.09 8.08 -13.46
CA ASP A 112 8.20 9.14 -12.47
C ASP A 112 7.59 8.69 -11.14
N LYS A 113 8.41 8.69 -10.09
CA LYS A 113 8.04 8.21 -8.75
C LYS A 113 6.76 8.88 -8.22
N THR A 114 6.67 10.20 -8.35
CA THR A 114 5.54 10.97 -7.82
C THR A 114 4.24 10.59 -8.52
N LYS A 115 4.29 10.47 -9.86
CA LYS A 115 3.12 10.07 -10.67
C LYS A 115 2.73 8.63 -10.39
N VAL A 116 3.69 7.70 -10.26
CA VAL A 116 3.42 6.30 -9.93
C VAL A 116 2.72 6.18 -8.57
N ILE A 117 3.24 6.87 -7.54
CA ILE A 117 2.63 6.86 -6.19
C ILE A 117 1.23 7.46 -6.21
N ALA A 118 1.03 8.59 -6.90
CA ALA A 118 -0.29 9.21 -7.04
C ALA A 118 -1.28 8.25 -7.70
N THR A 119 -0.91 7.62 -8.82
CA THR A 119 -1.74 6.66 -9.54
C THR A 119 -2.08 5.44 -8.67
N LEU A 120 -1.11 4.93 -7.94
CA LEU A 120 -1.30 3.80 -7.03
C LEU A 120 -2.30 4.15 -5.93
N LYS A 121 -2.16 5.31 -5.29
CA LYS A 121 -3.07 5.83 -4.26
C LYS A 121 -4.50 5.99 -4.80
N ASP A 122 -4.66 6.58 -5.97
CA ASP A 122 -5.97 6.79 -6.59
C ASP A 122 -6.65 5.46 -6.93
N SER A 123 -5.88 4.47 -7.41
CA SER A 123 -6.40 3.14 -7.71
C SER A 123 -6.87 2.39 -6.47
N PHE A 124 -6.18 2.51 -5.35
CA PHE A 124 -6.64 1.93 -4.07
C PHE A 124 -7.86 2.68 -3.51
N ALA A 125 -7.95 3.99 -3.66
CA ALA A 125 -9.15 4.74 -3.32
C ALA A 125 -10.37 4.27 -4.13
N HIS A 126 -10.18 3.99 -5.44
CA HIS A 126 -11.18 3.39 -6.30
C HIS A 126 -11.60 2.00 -5.80
N ALA A 127 -10.65 1.14 -5.42
CA ALA A 127 -10.91 -0.18 -4.87
C ALA A 127 -11.75 -0.11 -3.58
N ARG A 128 -11.37 0.75 -2.63
CA ARG A 128 -12.15 0.96 -1.39
C ARG A 128 -13.57 1.42 -1.67
N LYS A 129 -13.74 2.39 -2.59
CA LYS A 129 -15.06 2.86 -3.02
C LYS A 129 -15.90 1.73 -3.58
N ALA A 130 -15.34 0.87 -4.43
CA ALA A 130 -16.04 -0.26 -5.05
C ALA A 130 -16.54 -1.25 -3.98
N ILE A 131 -15.67 -1.64 -3.04
CA ILE A 131 -16.01 -2.57 -1.95
C ILE A 131 -17.10 -1.98 -1.05
N THR A 132 -16.98 -0.70 -0.70
CA THR A 132 -17.93 -0.02 0.18
C THR A 132 -19.31 0.13 -0.48
N ALA A 133 -19.36 0.40 -1.78
CA ALA A 133 -20.61 0.59 -2.52
C ALA A 133 -21.33 -0.70 -2.88
N MET A 134 -20.63 -1.85 -2.87
CA MET A 134 -21.23 -3.15 -3.25
C MET A 134 -22.27 -3.57 -2.21
N PRO A 135 -23.50 -3.94 -2.63
CA PRO A 135 -24.48 -4.53 -1.71
C PRO A 135 -24.07 -5.94 -1.26
N ASP A 136 -24.32 -6.30 0.00
CA ASP A 136 -24.07 -7.67 0.49
C ASP A 136 -24.85 -8.74 -0.30
N ALA A 137 -26.07 -8.40 -0.76
CA ALA A 137 -26.89 -9.27 -1.58
C ALA A 137 -26.28 -9.61 -2.96
N ASP A 138 -25.28 -8.85 -3.42
CA ASP A 138 -24.65 -9.04 -4.71
C ASP A 138 -23.45 -10.00 -4.64
N LEU A 139 -22.96 -10.31 -3.45
CA LEU A 139 -21.76 -11.14 -3.25
C LEU A 139 -21.83 -12.51 -3.94
N ASP A 140 -23.01 -13.12 -4.03
CA ASP A 140 -23.19 -14.42 -4.65
C ASP A 140 -23.66 -14.33 -6.13
N LYS A 141 -23.76 -13.12 -6.70
CA LYS A 141 -24.04 -12.94 -8.12
C LYS A 141 -22.94 -13.53 -8.96
N SER A 142 -23.33 -14.34 -9.94
CA SER A 142 -22.40 -14.95 -10.90
C SER A 142 -22.03 -13.98 -12.01
N LEU A 143 -20.77 -14.00 -12.41
CA LEU A 143 -20.24 -13.24 -13.54
C LEU A 143 -19.30 -14.10 -14.40
N ASP A 144 -19.04 -13.66 -15.63
CA ASP A 144 -18.06 -14.28 -16.50
C ASP A 144 -16.64 -13.95 -16.06
N TRP A 145 -15.77 -14.98 -16.00
CA TRP A 145 -14.45 -14.86 -15.43
C TRP A 145 -13.44 -15.78 -16.15
N PHE A 146 -12.52 -15.20 -16.92
CA PHE A 146 -11.43 -15.92 -17.62
C PHE A 146 -11.86 -17.22 -18.31
N GLY A 147 -12.99 -17.19 -19.02
CA GLY A 147 -13.52 -18.37 -19.74
C GLY A 147 -14.36 -19.33 -18.88
N GLY A 148 -14.62 -18.98 -17.63
CA GLY A 148 -15.51 -19.71 -16.71
C GLY A 148 -16.47 -18.78 -15.99
N LYS A 149 -16.90 -19.19 -14.81
CA LYS A 149 -17.78 -18.42 -13.92
C LYS A 149 -17.09 -18.15 -12.60
N ASN A 150 -17.41 -17.03 -11.99
CA ASN A 150 -17.03 -16.67 -10.63
C ASN A 150 -18.21 -15.95 -9.96
N THR A 151 -18.09 -15.57 -8.72
CA THR A 151 -19.03 -14.71 -8.01
C THR A 151 -18.37 -13.36 -7.71
N GLU A 152 -19.16 -12.32 -7.41
CA GLU A 152 -18.62 -11.04 -6.98
C GLU A 152 -17.75 -11.20 -5.73
N ARG A 153 -18.14 -12.07 -4.79
CA ARG A 153 -17.31 -12.49 -3.64
C ARG A 153 -15.96 -13.06 -4.09
N GLY A 154 -15.95 -13.95 -5.09
CA GLY A 154 -14.75 -14.55 -5.64
C GLY A 154 -13.84 -13.52 -6.32
N VAL A 155 -14.42 -12.48 -6.94
CA VAL A 155 -13.66 -11.33 -7.48
C VAL A 155 -12.98 -10.55 -6.37
N LEU A 156 -13.66 -10.27 -5.27
CA LEU A 156 -13.06 -9.60 -4.11
C LEU A 156 -11.89 -10.40 -3.51
N LEU A 157 -12.03 -11.73 -3.40
CA LEU A 157 -10.94 -12.60 -2.96
C LEU A 157 -9.74 -12.53 -3.92
N PHE A 158 -10.02 -12.53 -5.23
CA PHE A 158 -8.98 -12.44 -6.25
C PHE A 158 -8.17 -11.14 -6.13
N VAL A 159 -8.79 -9.99 -5.93
CA VAL A 159 -8.05 -8.72 -5.85
C VAL A 159 -7.12 -8.66 -4.64
N VAL A 160 -7.53 -9.22 -3.50
CA VAL A 160 -6.66 -9.33 -2.31
C VAL A 160 -5.45 -10.22 -2.61
N ARG A 161 -5.69 -11.40 -3.20
CA ARG A 161 -4.62 -12.32 -3.60
C ARG A 161 -3.66 -11.68 -4.61
N HIS A 162 -4.19 -11.07 -5.66
CA HIS A 162 -3.39 -10.42 -6.71
C HIS A 162 -2.51 -9.28 -6.13
N ALA A 163 -3.06 -8.45 -5.27
CA ALA A 163 -2.30 -7.42 -4.58
C ALA A 163 -1.19 -8.03 -3.70
N ALA A 164 -1.48 -9.09 -2.95
CA ALA A 164 -0.50 -9.77 -2.11
C ALA A 164 0.65 -10.40 -2.93
N GLU A 165 0.37 -11.01 -4.08
CA GLU A 165 1.37 -11.56 -5.00
C GLU A 165 2.35 -10.47 -5.47
N HIS A 166 1.84 -9.32 -5.90
CA HIS A 166 2.66 -8.20 -6.38
C HIS A 166 3.33 -7.43 -5.24
N LEU A 167 2.75 -7.39 -4.04
CA LEU A 167 3.43 -6.85 -2.87
C LEU A 167 4.64 -7.72 -2.50
N GLY A 168 4.49 -9.05 -2.48
CA GLY A 168 5.59 -9.99 -2.27
C GLY A 168 6.71 -9.82 -3.30
N GLN A 169 6.36 -9.66 -4.57
CA GLN A 169 7.29 -9.35 -5.65
C GLN A 169 8.04 -8.03 -5.38
N SER A 170 7.33 -6.96 -5.02
CA SER A 170 7.91 -5.64 -4.74
C SER A 170 8.83 -5.66 -3.51
N ILE A 171 8.47 -6.43 -2.47
CA ILE A 171 9.32 -6.66 -1.29
C ILE A 171 10.63 -7.35 -1.67
N ALA A 172 10.56 -8.40 -2.51
CA ALA A 172 11.76 -9.07 -2.99
C ALA A 172 12.67 -8.10 -3.77
N TYR A 173 12.09 -7.32 -4.68
CA TYR A 173 12.84 -6.30 -5.45
C TYR A 173 13.51 -5.27 -4.53
N ALA A 174 12.78 -4.74 -3.54
CA ALA A 174 13.30 -3.77 -2.60
C ALA A 174 14.54 -4.32 -1.86
N ARG A 175 14.48 -5.56 -1.39
CA ARG A 175 15.59 -6.22 -0.72
C ARG A 175 16.80 -6.42 -1.65
N PHE A 176 16.58 -6.75 -2.91
CA PHE A 176 17.65 -6.87 -3.92
C PHE A 176 18.42 -5.57 -4.12
N ILE A 177 17.77 -4.42 -4.02
CA ILE A 177 18.41 -3.10 -4.13
C ILE A 177 18.85 -2.50 -2.78
N GLY A 178 18.78 -3.29 -1.69
CA GLY A 178 19.20 -2.86 -0.35
C GLY A 178 18.17 -2.03 0.42
N VAL A 179 16.92 -1.93 -0.05
CA VAL A 179 15.83 -1.23 0.65
C VAL A 179 15.14 -2.18 1.60
N VAL A 180 15.16 -1.87 2.89
CA VAL A 180 14.41 -2.60 3.92
C VAL A 180 12.96 -2.14 3.89
N PRO A 181 11.96 -3.05 3.83
CA PRO A 181 10.55 -2.64 3.90
C PRO A 181 10.26 -1.86 5.20
N PRO A 182 9.55 -0.71 5.13
CA PRO A 182 9.37 0.18 6.28
C PRO A 182 8.77 -0.48 7.52
N TRP A 183 7.82 -1.39 7.37
CA TRP A 183 7.24 -2.16 8.50
C TRP A 183 8.25 -3.11 9.18
N THR A 184 9.27 -3.57 8.45
CA THR A 184 10.37 -4.36 9.01
C THR A 184 11.27 -3.49 9.88
N GLU A 185 11.59 -2.27 9.41
CA GLU A 185 12.32 -1.28 10.22
C GLU A 185 11.56 -0.89 11.49
N ASP A 186 10.24 -0.68 11.37
CA ASP A 186 9.39 -0.34 12.52
C ASP A 186 9.41 -1.46 13.57
N ALA A 187 9.28 -2.72 13.14
CA ALA A 187 9.33 -3.87 14.02
C ALA A 187 10.71 -3.98 14.73
N GLN A 188 11.80 -3.73 14.00
CA GLN A 188 13.16 -3.73 14.57
C GLN A 188 13.34 -2.61 15.60
N LYS A 189 12.84 -1.39 15.33
CA LYS A 189 12.86 -0.26 16.25
C LYS A 189 12.07 -0.57 17.53
N GLN A 190 10.88 -1.14 17.39
CA GLN A 190 10.04 -1.54 18.54
C GLN A 190 10.70 -2.63 19.38
N GLN A 191 11.36 -3.61 18.74
CA GLN A 191 12.07 -4.66 19.46
C GLN A 191 13.26 -4.12 20.26
N LYS A 192 14.03 -3.18 19.69
CA LYS A 192 15.14 -2.52 20.39
C LYS A 192 14.68 -1.60 21.52
N ALA A 193 13.48 -1.05 21.44
CA ALA A 193 12.92 -0.17 22.47
C ALA A 193 12.29 -0.92 23.66
N LYS A 194 12.08 -2.23 23.55
CA LYS A 194 11.59 -3.04 24.67
C LYS A 194 12.71 -3.21 25.70
N PRO A 195 12.46 -2.91 27.01
CA PRO A 195 13.43 -3.20 28.07
C PRO A 195 13.74 -4.69 28.07
N GLU A 196 15.00 -5.04 28.25
CA GLU A 196 15.44 -6.43 28.43
C GLU A 196 14.66 -7.03 29.59
N ALA A 197 13.91 -8.10 29.30
CA ALA A 197 13.11 -8.76 30.34
C ALA A 197 14.06 -9.22 31.45
N ALA A 198 13.81 -8.78 32.70
CA ALA A 198 14.59 -9.20 33.86
C ALA A 198 14.71 -10.73 33.86
N PRO A 199 15.91 -11.29 34.17
CA PRO A 199 16.11 -12.74 34.17
C PRO A 199 15.11 -13.40 35.12
N LYS A 200 14.34 -14.36 34.61
CA LYS A 200 13.40 -15.14 35.46
C LYS A 200 14.21 -15.76 36.59
N ALA A 201 13.89 -15.38 37.84
CA ALA A 201 14.48 -16.00 39.01
C ALA A 201 14.27 -17.51 38.90
N LYS A 202 15.39 -18.27 38.96
CA LYS A 202 15.32 -19.73 39.03
C LYS A 202 14.57 -20.07 40.30
N GLN A 203 13.37 -20.60 40.19
CA GLN A 203 12.68 -21.26 41.33
C GLN A 203 13.52 -22.50 41.66
N GLN A 204 14.10 -22.46 42.87
CA GLN A 204 14.69 -23.63 43.52
C GLN A 204 13.60 -24.49 44.10
#